data_f838e05e4c24310d83c311b1d9eb1e1b
#
_entry.id   f838e05e4c24310d83c311b1d9eb1e1b
#
_cell.length_a   1.000
_cell.length_b   1.000
_cell.length_c   1.000
_cell.angle_alpha   90.00
_cell.angle_beta   90.00
_cell.angle_gamma   90.00
#
_symmetry.space_group_name_H-M   'P 1'
#
loop_
_entity.id
_entity.type
_entity.pdbx_description
1 polymer ?
#
loop_
_entity_poly.entity_id
_entity_poly.type
_entity_poly.pdbx_seq_one_letter_code
_entity_poly.pdbx_strand_id
1 'polypeptide(L)'
;MGEELLDNPAWAALTGPHQSIARRYGDAAGYPDDVSPFHAVPTGSAREWADLAAMATPGSGIVVPGATQAPPGWPAAELIDGVQMVDDGVTPAPDPEALRLTAADVPEMLDLVARTQPGPFRPRARPQSGWAGRGLILCRGAQA
;
A
#
# COMPACT_ATOMS: atom_id res chain seq x y z
N MET A 1 -14.60 11.69 11.93
CA MET A 1 -13.71 10.54 12.01
C MET A 1 -13.28 10.21 10.58
N GLY A 2 -12.14 10.65 10.14
CA GLY A 2 -11.78 10.30 8.81
C GLY A 2 -10.54 10.90 8.20
N GLU A 3 -10.33 12.20 8.25
CA GLU A 3 -9.23 12.82 7.49
C GLU A 3 -7.86 12.38 7.99
N GLU A 4 -7.64 12.29 9.27
CA GLU A 4 -6.35 11.82 9.87
C GLU A 4 -5.95 10.39 9.41
N LEU A 5 -6.92 9.52 9.15
CA LEU A 5 -6.63 8.17 8.63
C LEU A 5 -6.18 8.19 7.16
N LEU A 6 -6.54 9.23 6.43
CA LEU A 6 -6.19 9.40 5.02
C LEU A 6 -4.79 10.01 4.85
N ASP A 7 -4.31 10.76 5.83
CA ASP A 7 -2.97 11.37 5.78
C ASP A 7 -1.86 10.32 5.85
N ASN A 8 -2.10 9.21 6.56
CA ASN A 8 -1.15 8.09 6.63
C ASN A 8 -1.89 6.74 6.56
N PRO A 9 -2.44 6.40 5.39
CA PRO A 9 -3.32 5.24 5.22
C PRO A 9 -2.61 3.91 5.47
N ALA A 10 -1.33 3.82 5.15
CA ALA A 10 -0.56 2.61 5.40
C ALA A 10 -0.35 2.38 6.91
N TRP A 11 -0.05 3.43 7.66
CA TRP A 11 0.05 3.35 9.13
C TRP A 11 -1.27 2.94 9.75
N ALA A 12 -2.35 3.61 9.37
CA ALA A 12 -3.69 3.29 9.86
C ALA A 12 -4.09 1.83 9.59
N ALA A 13 -3.79 1.32 8.40
CA ALA A 13 -4.06 -0.07 8.05
C ALA A 13 -3.18 -1.06 8.85
N LEU A 14 -1.86 -0.82 8.94
CA LEU A 14 -0.89 -1.70 9.58
C LEU A 14 -1.00 -1.73 11.12
N THR A 15 -1.57 -0.68 11.71
CA THR A 15 -1.82 -0.62 13.17
C THR A 15 -3.26 -0.95 13.55
N GLY A 16 -4.13 -1.10 12.56
CA GLY A 16 -5.54 -1.41 12.68
C GLY A 16 -5.91 -2.74 12.03
N PRO A 17 -6.70 -2.74 10.95
CA PRO A 17 -7.27 -3.96 10.38
C PRO A 17 -6.25 -4.96 9.85
N HIS A 18 -5.04 -4.52 9.50
CA HIS A 18 -3.98 -5.38 8.97
C HIS A 18 -2.88 -5.69 10.00
N GLN A 19 -3.06 -5.37 11.28
CA GLN A 19 -2.04 -5.59 12.31
C GLN A 19 -1.60 -7.07 12.42
N SER A 20 -2.47 -8.01 12.11
CA SER A 20 -2.17 -9.45 12.19
C SER A 20 -1.17 -9.94 11.13
N ILE A 21 -0.99 -9.19 10.05
CA ILE A 21 -0.04 -9.48 8.98
C ILE A 21 1.10 -8.48 8.92
N ALA A 22 1.04 -7.43 9.73
CA ALA A 22 2.06 -6.40 9.77
C ALA A 22 3.36 -6.91 10.40
N ARG A 23 4.50 -6.58 9.77
CA ARG A 23 5.82 -6.66 10.39
C ARG A 23 6.06 -5.33 11.12
N ARG A 24 6.67 -5.40 12.29
CA ARG A 24 7.00 -4.22 13.09
C ARG A 24 8.42 -4.28 13.60
N TYR A 25 9.07 -3.11 13.65
CA TYR A 25 10.34 -2.91 14.31
C TYR A 25 10.39 -1.48 14.87
N GLY A 26 10.56 -1.36 16.19
CA GLY A 26 10.46 -0.06 16.86
C GLY A 26 9.12 0.62 16.55
N ASP A 27 9.21 1.82 16.03
CA ASP A 27 8.06 2.64 15.63
C ASP A 27 7.72 2.52 14.11
N ALA A 28 8.38 1.62 13.38
CA ALA A 28 8.08 1.35 11.98
C ALA A 28 7.15 0.13 11.80
N ALA A 29 6.36 0.15 10.73
CA ALA A 29 5.51 -0.96 10.32
C ALA A 29 5.59 -1.18 8.81
N GLY A 30 5.37 -2.41 8.35
CA GLY A 30 5.34 -2.74 6.93
C GLY A 30 4.67 -4.07 6.66
N TYR A 31 4.30 -4.29 5.43
CA TYR A 31 3.85 -5.60 4.99
C TYR A 31 5.04 -6.53 4.74
N PRO A 32 4.85 -7.85 4.80
CA PRO A 32 5.80 -8.80 4.24
C PRO A 32 6.05 -8.51 2.76
N ASP A 33 7.28 -8.72 2.29
CA ASP A 33 7.71 -8.38 0.92
C ASP A 33 6.89 -9.08 -0.18
N ASP A 34 6.35 -10.26 0.11
CA ASP A 34 5.49 -11.03 -0.79
C ASP A 34 4.01 -10.61 -0.77
N VAL A 35 3.64 -9.71 0.15
CA VAL A 35 2.29 -9.14 0.26
C VAL A 35 2.23 -7.77 -0.39
N SER A 36 3.12 -6.85 0.01
CA SER A 36 3.07 -5.47 -0.47
C SER A 36 4.38 -4.73 -0.17
N PRO A 37 4.81 -3.79 -1.03
CA PRO A 37 5.96 -2.95 -0.76
C PRO A 37 5.65 -1.79 0.22
N PHE A 38 4.42 -1.64 0.67
CA PHE A 38 4.02 -0.54 1.53
C PHE A 38 4.55 -0.69 2.95
N HIS A 39 5.19 0.37 3.42
CA HIS A 39 5.67 0.56 4.76
C HIS A 39 5.15 1.88 5.32
N ALA A 40 5.25 2.07 6.62
CA ALA A 40 4.80 3.28 7.26
C ALA A 40 5.59 3.59 8.53
N VAL A 41 5.67 4.88 8.81
CA VAL A 41 6.15 5.46 10.06
C VAL A 41 5.11 6.46 10.56
N PRO A 42 4.97 6.69 11.90
CA PRO A 42 3.92 7.56 12.43
C PRO A 42 4.06 9.01 12.01
N THR A 43 5.26 9.58 12.12
CA THR A 43 5.51 11.02 11.93
C THR A 43 6.63 11.36 10.97
N GLY A 44 7.49 10.39 10.63
CA GLY A 44 8.68 10.60 9.81
C GLY A 44 9.88 11.16 10.57
N SER A 45 9.97 10.93 11.87
CA SER A 45 11.15 11.30 12.67
C SER A 45 12.39 10.52 12.25
N ALA A 46 13.58 11.05 12.55
CA ALA A 46 14.84 10.38 12.21
C ALA A 46 14.97 8.99 12.85
N ARG A 47 14.42 8.81 14.05
CA ARG A 47 14.39 7.52 14.74
C ARG A 47 13.49 6.51 14.01
N GLU A 48 12.30 6.93 13.62
CA GLU A 48 11.35 6.08 12.89
C GLU A 48 11.90 5.64 11.53
N TRP A 49 12.60 6.54 10.83
CA TRP A 49 13.29 6.20 9.60
C TRP A 49 14.44 5.20 9.81
N ALA A 50 15.16 5.30 10.95
CA ALA A 50 16.17 4.31 11.31
C ALA A 50 15.55 2.94 11.60
N ASP A 51 14.42 2.91 12.31
CA ASP A 51 13.66 1.69 12.56
C ASP A 51 13.17 1.07 11.25
N LEU A 52 12.69 1.88 10.33
CA LEU A 52 12.26 1.43 9.01
C LEU A 52 13.43 0.86 8.19
N ALA A 53 14.58 1.52 8.24
CA ALA A 53 15.80 1.04 7.56
C ALA A 53 16.25 -0.32 8.10
N ALA A 54 16.16 -0.53 9.42
CA ALA A 54 16.51 -1.81 10.06
C ALA A 54 15.53 -2.94 9.68
N MET A 55 14.28 -2.58 9.34
CA MET A 55 13.24 -3.55 8.96
C MET A 55 13.25 -3.86 7.46
N ALA A 56 13.62 -2.89 6.62
CA ALA A 56 13.57 -3.03 5.17
C ALA A 56 14.60 -4.06 4.67
N THR A 57 14.21 -4.86 3.72
CA THR A 57 15.12 -5.81 3.07
C THR A 57 16.10 -5.03 2.18
N PRO A 58 17.43 -5.17 2.37
CA PRO A 58 18.42 -4.47 1.55
C PRO A 58 18.21 -4.73 0.05
N GLY A 59 18.19 -3.65 -0.76
CA GLY A 59 17.99 -3.72 -2.20
C GLY A 59 16.52 -3.85 -2.63
N SER A 60 15.56 -3.98 -1.72
CA SER A 60 14.13 -3.92 -2.05
C SER A 60 13.66 -2.46 -2.14
N GLY A 61 12.82 -2.18 -3.14
CA GLY A 61 12.08 -0.92 -3.17
C GLY A 61 10.92 -0.96 -2.17
N ILE A 62 10.81 0.07 -1.34
CA ILE A 62 9.67 0.27 -0.44
C ILE A 62 8.89 1.53 -0.81
N VAL A 63 7.62 1.55 -0.49
CA VAL A 63 6.72 2.69 -0.70
C VAL A 63 6.22 3.16 0.66
N VAL A 64 6.39 4.44 0.96
CA VAL A 64 5.95 5.03 2.23
C VAL A 64 4.94 6.14 1.92
N PRO A 65 3.63 5.84 1.96
CA PRO A 65 2.59 6.85 1.75
C PRO A 65 2.65 7.93 2.83
N GLY A 66 2.45 9.19 2.43
CA GLY A 66 2.51 10.34 3.33
C GLY A 66 3.93 10.88 3.57
N ALA A 67 4.97 10.23 3.08
CA ALA A 67 6.32 10.77 3.14
C ALA A 67 6.48 11.91 2.14
N THR A 68 6.88 13.09 2.62
CA THR A 68 7.08 14.29 1.79
C THR A 68 8.52 14.46 1.34
N GLN A 69 9.44 13.69 1.90
CA GLN A 69 10.87 13.71 1.56
C GLN A 69 11.53 12.38 1.92
N ALA A 70 12.56 12.03 1.18
CA ALA A 70 13.41 10.91 1.54
C ALA A 70 14.36 11.31 2.67
N PRO A 71 14.58 10.43 3.66
CA PRO A 71 15.55 10.71 4.70
C PRO A 71 16.99 10.63 4.16
N PRO A 72 17.95 11.33 4.81
CA PRO A 72 19.35 11.25 4.42
C PRO A 72 19.87 9.81 4.39
N GLY A 73 20.64 9.47 3.37
CA GLY A 73 21.25 8.14 3.23
C GLY A 73 20.37 7.09 2.54
N TRP A 74 19.15 7.43 2.19
CA TRP A 74 18.33 6.55 1.34
C TRP A 74 18.61 6.81 -0.12
N PRO A 75 18.92 5.77 -0.92
CA PRO A 75 19.14 5.97 -2.35
C PRO A 75 17.82 6.28 -3.05
N ALA A 76 17.87 7.21 -3.99
CA ALA A 76 16.85 7.52 -4.99
C ALA A 76 15.41 7.38 -4.53
N ALA A 77 14.87 8.39 -3.87
CA ALA A 77 13.44 8.47 -3.67
C ALA A 77 12.80 9.16 -4.85
N GLU A 78 11.88 8.48 -5.49
CA GLU A 78 10.90 9.10 -6.36
C GLU A 78 9.73 9.55 -5.48
N LEU A 79 9.43 10.85 -5.49
CA LEU A 79 8.23 11.39 -4.88
C LEU A 79 7.12 11.38 -5.93
N ILE A 80 6.05 10.67 -5.65
CA ILE A 80 4.89 10.55 -6.53
C ILE A 80 3.71 11.21 -5.85
N ASP A 81 3.17 12.25 -6.45
CA ASP A 81 1.94 12.86 -5.97
C ASP A 81 0.77 11.90 -6.23
N GLY A 82 -0.05 11.71 -5.21
CA GLY A 82 -1.26 10.88 -5.27
C GLY A 82 -2.47 11.61 -4.72
N VAL A 83 -3.63 11.21 -5.17
CA VAL A 83 -4.91 11.68 -4.60
C VAL A 83 -5.66 10.51 -3.99
N GLN A 84 -6.28 10.73 -2.86
CA GLN A 84 -7.23 9.79 -2.28
C GLN A 84 -8.63 10.22 -2.66
N MET A 85 -9.41 9.27 -3.18
CA MET A 85 -10.81 9.47 -3.48
C MET A 85 -11.65 8.92 -2.34
N VAL A 86 -12.54 9.74 -1.82
CA VAL A 86 -13.49 9.36 -0.77
C VAL A 86 -14.85 9.15 -1.43
N ASP A 87 -15.54 8.07 -1.04
CA ASP A 87 -16.90 7.82 -1.48
C ASP A 87 -17.83 8.87 -0.83
N ASP A 88 -18.43 9.71 -1.67
CA ASP A 88 -19.42 10.73 -1.29
C ASP A 88 -20.75 10.43 -2.01
N GLY A 89 -21.36 9.31 -1.65
CA GLY A 89 -22.70 8.94 -2.12
C GLY A 89 -22.74 8.25 -3.49
N VAL A 90 -21.68 7.54 -3.88
CA VAL A 90 -21.71 6.70 -5.09
C VAL A 90 -22.77 5.62 -4.95
N THR A 91 -23.71 5.57 -5.88
CA THR A 91 -24.71 4.49 -5.94
C THR A 91 -24.06 3.24 -6.51
N PRO A 92 -23.95 2.16 -5.73
CA PRO A 92 -23.36 0.93 -6.24
C PRO A 92 -24.28 0.29 -7.29
N ALA A 93 -23.71 -0.12 -8.41
CA ALA A 93 -24.41 -0.94 -9.39
C ALA A 93 -23.84 -2.37 -9.32
N PRO A 94 -24.66 -3.39 -9.03
CA PRO A 94 -24.18 -4.76 -9.07
C PRO A 94 -23.87 -5.16 -10.51
N ASP A 95 -22.71 -5.76 -10.72
CA ASP A 95 -22.33 -6.35 -11.98
C ASP A 95 -22.56 -7.88 -11.91
N PRO A 96 -23.52 -8.42 -12.66
CA PRO A 96 -23.82 -9.86 -12.64
C PRO A 96 -22.67 -10.70 -13.25
N GLU A 97 -21.77 -10.10 -14.01
CA GLU A 97 -20.60 -10.78 -14.59
C GLU A 97 -19.38 -10.76 -13.63
N ALA A 98 -19.43 -9.99 -12.55
CA ALA A 98 -18.35 -9.91 -11.59
C ALA A 98 -18.16 -11.25 -10.85
N LEU A 99 -16.96 -11.80 -10.92
CA LEU A 99 -16.58 -13.02 -10.26
C LEU A 99 -15.72 -12.72 -9.03
N ARG A 100 -15.96 -13.43 -7.93
CA ARG A 100 -15.07 -13.38 -6.78
C ARG A 100 -13.85 -14.25 -7.04
N LEU A 101 -12.68 -13.62 -7.16
CA LEU A 101 -11.43 -14.32 -7.37
C LEU A 101 -10.96 -15.06 -6.11
N THR A 102 -10.26 -16.17 -6.33
CA THR A 102 -9.75 -17.08 -5.29
C THR A 102 -8.23 -17.23 -5.40
N ALA A 103 -7.64 -18.05 -4.55
CA ALA A 103 -6.22 -18.36 -4.64
C ALA A 103 -5.83 -19.09 -5.94
N ALA A 104 -6.76 -19.79 -6.57
CA ALA A 104 -6.53 -20.48 -7.85
C ALA A 104 -6.32 -19.49 -9.01
N ASP A 105 -6.85 -18.28 -8.90
CA ASP A 105 -6.80 -17.26 -9.95
C ASP A 105 -5.51 -16.40 -9.86
N VAL A 106 -4.71 -16.55 -8.81
CA VAL A 106 -3.48 -15.76 -8.59
C VAL A 106 -2.50 -15.83 -9.77
N PRO A 107 -2.24 -16.98 -10.41
CA PRO A 107 -1.34 -17.03 -11.56
C PRO A 107 -1.81 -16.15 -12.71
N GLU A 108 -3.10 -16.15 -13.04
CA GLU A 108 -3.68 -15.32 -14.08
C GLU A 108 -3.66 -13.83 -13.71
N MET A 109 -3.91 -13.50 -12.45
CA MET A 109 -3.78 -12.13 -11.92
C MET A 109 -2.35 -11.61 -12.07
N LEU A 110 -1.34 -12.44 -11.74
CA LEU A 110 0.07 -12.07 -11.90
C LEU A 110 0.46 -11.90 -13.37
N ASP A 111 -0.03 -12.74 -14.27
CA ASP A 111 0.19 -12.59 -15.71
C ASP A 111 -0.41 -11.29 -16.24
N LEU A 112 -1.63 -10.95 -15.84
CA LEU A 112 -2.27 -9.69 -16.19
C LEU A 112 -1.45 -8.49 -15.70
N VAL A 113 -1.00 -8.52 -14.44
CA VAL A 113 -0.16 -7.47 -13.84
C VAL A 113 1.17 -7.34 -14.58
N ALA A 114 1.81 -8.46 -14.95
CA ALA A 114 3.06 -8.45 -15.71
C ALA A 114 2.91 -7.80 -17.10
N ARG A 115 1.75 -7.99 -17.74
CA ARG A 115 1.45 -7.40 -19.07
C ARG A 115 1.06 -5.92 -18.99
N THR A 116 0.32 -5.52 -17.95
CA THR A 116 -0.25 -4.17 -17.84
C THR A 116 0.56 -3.23 -16.94
N GLN A 117 1.40 -3.77 -16.08
CA GLN A 117 2.24 -3.05 -15.11
C GLN A 117 1.50 -1.93 -14.33
N PRO A 118 0.35 -2.22 -13.73
CA PRO A 118 -0.51 -1.21 -13.09
C PRO A 118 0.05 -0.68 -11.77
N GLY A 119 1.09 -1.30 -11.23
CA GLY A 119 1.65 -0.96 -9.94
C GLY A 119 2.00 -2.20 -9.10
N PRO A 120 2.32 -2.01 -7.83
CA PRO A 120 2.82 -3.08 -6.99
C PRO A 120 1.72 -4.11 -6.66
N PHE A 121 1.77 -5.25 -7.33
CA PHE A 121 1.00 -6.43 -7.00
C PHE A 121 1.95 -7.59 -6.69
N ARG A 122 1.71 -8.29 -5.59
CA ARG A 122 2.58 -9.37 -5.11
C ARG A 122 1.81 -10.68 -5.02
N PRO A 123 2.49 -11.84 -5.02
CA PRO A 123 1.82 -13.15 -5.04
C PRO A 123 0.83 -13.39 -3.90
N ARG A 124 1.06 -12.77 -2.73
CA ARG A 124 0.17 -12.84 -1.56
C ARG A 124 -0.66 -11.59 -1.31
N ALA A 125 -0.66 -10.63 -2.24
CA ALA A 125 -1.45 -9.40 -2.17
C ALA A 125 -2.95 -9.64 -2.42
N ARG A 126 -3.49 -10.80 -2.11
CA ARG A 126 -4.91 -11.10 -2.25
C ARG A 126 -5.72 -10.49 -1.11
N PRO A 127 -6.99 -10.10 -1.34
CA PRO A 127 -7.88 -9.68 -0.28
C PRO A 127 -8.01 -10.78 0.77
N GLN A 128 -7.59 -10.49 2.00
CA GLN A 128 -7.99 -11.31 3.13
C GLN A 128 -9.49 -11.08 3.37
N SER A 129 -10.20 -12.09 3.84
CA SER A 129 -11.63 -12.04 4.09
C SER A 129 -11.99 -10.81 4.93
N GLY A 130 -12.63 -9.82 4.32
CA GLY A 130 -12.94 -8.53 4.95
C GLY A 130 -12.65 -7.30 4.09
N TRP A 131 -11.91 -7.41 3.01
CA TRP A 131 -11.77 -6.36 2.02
C TRP A 131 -13.03 -6.29 1.16
N ALA A 132 -14.06 -5.63 1.68
CA ALA A 132 -15.09 -5.05 0.82
C ALA A 132 -14.39 -3.94 0.04
N GLY A 133 -14.10 -4.17 -1.23
CA GLY A 133 -13.24 -3.35 -2.04
C GLY A 133 -13.61 -1.87 -2.00
N ARG A 134 -12.73 -1.09 -1.39
CA ARG A 134 -12.54 0.31 -1.73
C ARG A 134 -11.13 0.38 -2.29
N GLY A 135 -11.07 0.36 -3.62
CA GLY A 135 -9.81 0.24 -4.33
C GLY A 135 -8.93 1.46 -4.09
N LEU A 136 -7.68 1.22 -3.72
CA LEU A 136 -6.63 2.20 -3.89
C LEU A 136 -6.32 2.25 -5.38
N ILE A 137 -6.84 3.24 -6.09
CA ILE A 137 -6.45 3.51 -7.47
C ILE A 137 -5.23 4.42 -7.41
N LEU A 138 -4.06 3.89 -7.72
CA LEU A 138 -2.88 4.70 -8.00
C LEU A 138 -3.07 5.33 -9.39
N CYS A 139 -3.55 6.56 -9.44
CA CYS A 139 -3.55 7.33 -10.67
C CYS A 139 -2.18 8.00 -10.84
N ARG A 140 -1.49 7.71 -11.94
CA ARG A 140 -0.41 8.59 -12.42
C ARG A 140 -1.01 9.96 -12.68
N GLY A 141 -0.52 10.98 -11.99
CA GLY A 141 -0.85 12.37 -12.30
C GLY A 141 -0.54 12.65 -13.77
N ALA A 142 -1.53 13.13 -14.51
CA ALA A 142 -1.30 13.71 -15.82
C ALA A 142 -0.47 14.98 -15.62
N GLN A 143 0.72 15.03 -16.23
CA GLN A 143 1.42 16.29 -16.38
C GLN A 143 0.60 17.15 -17.35
N ALA A 144 0.23 18.36 -16.89
CA ALA A 144 -0.28 19.42 -17.73
C ALA A 144 0.89 20.14 -18.43
#